data_748a30e066ba1f8a647443aa1a317253
#
_entry.id   748a30e066ba1f8a647443aa1a317253
#
_cell.length_a   1.000
_cell.length_b   1.000
_cell.length_c   1.000
_cell.angle_alpha   90.00
_cell.angle_beta   90.00
_cell.angle_gamma   90.00
#
_symmetry.space_group_name_H-M   'P 1'
#
loop_
_entity.id
_entity.type
_entity.pdbx_description
1 polymer ?
#
loop_
_entity_poly.entity_id
_entity_poly.type
_entity_poly.pdbx_seq_one_letter_code
_entity_poly.pdbx_strand_id
1 'polypeptide(L)'
;MPKSPKYLVPIDFSKGSELALDHGIAMARQNKGRLILLHVVPAALVYPSEGTRFDLYVMLERDARENLARLMQRKKISPAAVQTVIARGGNPAEIIARQAKKLQAGMIIMGSHGRTGLPRLLLGSVAERTLRLAHCPVLIVKK
;
A
#
# COMPACT_ATOMS: atom_id res chain seq x y z
N MET A 1 -11.26 -11.54 -23.75
CA MET A 1 -10.20 -11.94 -22.80
C MET A 1 -10.46 -11.32 -21.44
N PRO A 2 -10.58 -12.13 -20.40
CA PRO A 2 -10.65 -11.55 -19.07
C PRO A 2 -9.33 -10.80 -18.77
N LYS A 3 -9.44 -9.59 -18.27
CA LYS A 3 -8.28 -8.82 -17.85
C LYS A 3 -7.62 -9.53 -16.68
N SER A 4 -6.29 -9.56 -16.66
CA SER A 4 -5.54 -10.07 -15.53
C SER A 4 -5.95 -9.34 -14.24
N PRO A 5 -6.22 -10.06 -13.14
CA PRO A 5 -6.58 -9.42 -11.89
C PRO A 5 -5.44 -8.53 -11.37
N LYS A 6 -5.80 -7.41 -10.78
CA LYS A 6 -4.84 -6.49 -10.16
C LYS A 6 -5.02 -6.54 -8.65
N TYR A 7 -3.93 -6.73 -7.95
CA TYR A 7 -3.89 -6.77 -6.49
C TYR A 7 -3.13 -5.55 -5.98
N LEU A 8 -3.83 -4.70 -5.24
CA LEU A 8 -3.22 -3.51 -4.65
C LEU A 8 -2.81 -3.82 -3.21
N VAL A 9 -1.54 -3.63 -2.92
CA VAL A 9 -0.96 -3.86 -1.59
C VAL A 9 -0.44 -2.53 -1.05
N PRO A 10 -1.12 -1.93 -0.06
CA PRO A 10 -0.58 -0.77 0.64
C PRO A 10 0.64 -1.16 1.47
N ILE A 11 1.71 -0.40 1.32
CA ILE A 11 2.98 -0.64 2.01
C ILE A 11 3.31 0.56 2.89
N ASP A 12 3.42 0.31 4.18
CA ASP A 12 3.90 1.29 5.17
C ASP A 12 5.23 0.87 5.81
N PHE A 13 5.87 -0.15 5.24
CA PHE A 13 7.13 -0.75 5.69
C PHE A 13 7.04 -1.44 7.05
N SER A 14 5.84 -1.67 7.57
CA SER A 14 5.61 -2.51 8.74
C SER A 14 5.69 -3.99 8.38
N LYS A 15 5.87 -4.84 9.40
CA LYS A 15 5.82 -6.29 9.21
C LYS A 15 4.46 -6.76 8.69
N GLY A 16 3.38 -6.11 9.11
CA GLY A 16 2.04 -6.41 8.63
C GLY A 16 1.89 -6.17 7.13
N SER A 17 2.40 -5.05 6.63
CA SER A 17 2.36 -4.77 5.18
C SER A 17 3.27 -5.71 4.39
N GLU A 18 4.39 -6.16 4.95
CA GLU A 18 5.24 -7.16 4.29
C GLU A 18 4.56 -8.53 4.19
N LEU A 19 3.84 -8.94 5.24
CA LEU A 19 3.05 -10.18 5.20
C LEU A 19 1.94 -10.09 4.14
N ALA A 20 1.28 -8.94 4.07
CA ALA A 20 0.28 -8.69 3.03
C ALA A 20 0.91 -8.77 1.63
N LEU A 21 2.11 -8.23 1.46
CA LEU A 21 2.84 -8.33 0.21
C LEU A 21 3.15 -9.78 -0.17
N ASP A 22 3.57 -10.60 0.79
CA ASP A 22 3.83 -12.03 0.54
C ASP A 22 2.58 -12.74 0.01
N HIS A 23 1.41 -12.44 0.59
CA HIS A 23 0.14 -12.95 0.09
C HIS A 23 -0.20 -12.43 -1.30
N GLY A 24 0.04 -11.13 -1.54
CA GLY A 24 -0.19 -10.52 -2.85
C GLY A 24 0.68 -11.14 -3.95
N ILE A 25 1.94 -11.41 -3.64
CA ILE A 25 2.85 -12.09 -4.57
C ILE A 25 2.33 -13.49 -4.91
N ALA A 26 1.94 -14.26 -3.90
CA ALA A 26 1.42 -15.60 -4.10
C ALA A 26 0.14 -15.59 -4.95
N MET A 27 -0.80 -14.69 -4.65
CA MET A 27 -2.04 -14.57 -5.42
C MET A 27 -1.82 -14.11 -6.85
N ALA A 28 -0.92 -13.15 -7.06
CA ALA A 28 -0.60 -12.69 -8.40
C ALA A 28 0.02 -13.80 -9.25
N ARG A 29 0.93 -14.58 -8.69
CA ARG A 29 1.53 -15.74 -9.37
C ARG A 29 0.48 -16.80 -9.69
N GLN A 30 -0.35 -17.15 -8.73
CA GLN A 30 -1.36 -18.20 -8.87
C GLN A 30 -2.41 -17.84 -9.92
N ASN A 31 -2.83 -16.58 -9.96
CA ASN A 31 -3.92 -16.12 -10.83
C ASN A 31 -3.45 -15.38 -12.07
N LYS A 32 -2.16 -15.40 -12.36
CA LYS A 32 -1.56 -14.63 -13.47
C LYS A 32 -1.96 -13.16 -13.42
N GLY A 33 -2.00 -12.62 -12.21
CA GLY A 33 -2.38 -11.24 -11.95
C GLY A 33 -1.20 -10.28 -11.91
N ARG A 34 -1.49 -9.04 -11.66
CA ARG A 34 -0.49 -7.96 -11.51
C ARG A 34 -0.53 -7.40 -10.11
N LEU A 35 0.64 -7.01 -9.61
CA LEU A 35 0.77 -6.33 -8.33
C LEU A 35 0.84 -4.82 -8.52
N ILE A 36 0.19 -4.10 -7.60
CA ILE A 36 0.35 -2.66 -7.44
C ILE A 36 0.78 -2.43 -5.99
N LEU A 37 1.96 -1.85 -5.80
CA LEU A 37 2.44 -1.43 -4.48
C LEU A 37 2.13 0.05 -4.31
N LEU A 38 1.38 0.38 -3.29
CA LEU A 38 1.00 1.75 -2.97
C LEU A 38 1.61 2.17 -1.65
N HIS A 39 2.37 3.24 -1.66
CA HIS A 39 2.82 3.90 -0.44
C HIS A 39 2.20 5.28 -0.35
N VAL A 40 1.63 5.59 0.80
CA VAL A 40 1.03 6.90 1.08
C VAL A 40 1.99 7.70 1.97
N VAL A 41 2.40 8.86 1.49
CA VAL A 41 3.18 9.81 2.28
C VAL A 41 2.19 10.66 3.09
N PRO A 42 2.11 10.48 4.43
CA PRO A 42 1.09 11.16 5.22
C PRO A 42 1.31 12.67 5.28
N ALA A 43 0.24 13.44 5.13
CA ALA A 43 0.28 14.89 5.28
C ALA A 43 0.71 15.33 6.68
N ALA A 44 0.41 14.51 7.70
CA ALA A 44 0.75 14.80 9.09
C ALA A 44 2.26 14.84 9.37
N LEU A 45 3.08 14.25 8.48
CA LEU A 45 4.53 14.30 8.59
C LEU A 45 5.13 15.58 7.99
N VAL A 46 4.31 16.39 7.32
CA VAL A 46 4.75 17.59 6.63
C VAL A 46 4.12 18.80 7.28
N TYR A 47 4.89 19.48 8.12
CA TYR A 47 4.43 20.74 8.72
C TYR A 47 4.45 21.86 7.68
N PRO A 48 3.37 22.65 7.57
CA PRO A 48 3.32 23.73 6.63
C PRO A 48 4.21 24.89 7.10
N SER A 49 5.42 24.96 6.59
CA SER A 49 6.18 26.21 6.57
C SER A 49 6.34 26.59 5.11
N GLU A 50 6.10 27.85 4.81
CA GLU A 50 6.24 28.36 3.45
C GLU A 50 7.64 28.07 2.92
N GLY A 51 7.72 27.45 1.75
CA GLY A 51 8.99 27.13 1.07
C GLY A 51 9.60 25.76 1.37
N THR A 52 9.29 25.12 2.52
CA THR A 52 9.90 23.83 2.90
C THR A 52 9.01 22.63 2.62
N ARG A 53 7.71 22.83 2.47
CA ARG A 53 6.73 21.75 2.30
C ARG A 53 6.96 20.92 1.04
N PHE A 54 7.25 21.59 -0.06
CA PHE A 54 7.50 20.92 -1.33
C PHE A 54 8.77 20.06 -1.29
N ASP A 55 9.84 20.63 -0.76
CA ASP A 55 11.13 19.93 -0.66
C ASP A 55 11.05 18.71 0.23
N LEU A 56 10.29 18.80 1.33
CA LEU A 56 10.11 17.67 2.24
C LEU A 56 9.32 16.54 1.58
N TYR A 57 8.26 16.84 0.83
CA TYR A 57 7.54 15.83 0.06
C TYR A 57 8.44 15.15 -0.97
N VAL A 58 9.24 15.91 -1.69
CA VAL A 58 10.19 15.35 -2.67
C VAL A 58 11.17 14.40 -2.01
N MET A 59 11.70 14.77 -0.84
CA MET A 59 12.60 13.90 -0.07
C MET A 59 11.90 12.62 0.39
N LEU A 60 10.70 12.74 0.95
CA LEU A 60 9.92 11.59 1.45
C LEU A 60 9.54 10.65 0.33
N GLU A 61 9.18 11.17 -0.83
CA GLU A 61 8.89 10.36 -2.02
C GLU A 61 10.12 9.61 -2.52
N ARG A 62 11.27 10.27 -2.56
CA ARG A 62 12.53 9.64 -2.95
C ARG A 62 12.88 8.50 -1.99
N ASP A 63 12.81 8.76 -0.69
CA ASP A 63 13.07 7.75 0.33
C ASP A 63 12.10 6.56 0.21
N ALA A 64 10.83 6.85 -0.04
CA ALA A 64 9.83 5.82 -0.27
C ALA A 64 10.14 4.97 -1.49
N ARG A 65 10.56 5.57 -2.59
CA ARG A 65 10.95 4.83 -3.80
C ARG A 65 12.15 3.92 -3.55
N GLU A 66 13.15 4.42 -2.84
CA GLU A 66 14.33 3.62 -2.47
C GLU A 66 13.95 2.45 -1.56
N ASN A 67 13.10 2.72 -0.56
CA ASN A 67 12.64 1.67 0.36
C ASN A 67 11.78 0.62 -0.34
N LEU A 68 10.92 1.03 -1.28
CA LEU A 68 10.15 0.10 -2.10
C LEU A 68 11.07 -0.75 -2.99
N ALA A 69 12.09 -0.14 -3.59
CA ALA A 69 13.06 -0.86 -4.41
C ALA A 69 13.81 -1.93 -3.58
N ARG A 70 14.24 -1.58 -2.37
CA ARG A 70 14.89 -2.55 -1.46
C ARG A 70 13.93 -3.67 -1.06
N LEU A 71 12.68 -3.34 -0.78
CA LEU A 71 11.66 -4.32 -0.44
C LEU A 71 11.42 -5.31 -1.60
N MET A 72 11.30 -4.80 -2.81
CA MET A 72 11.14 -5.63 -4.00
C MET A 72 12.35 -6.56 -4.21
N GLN A 73 13.56 -6.06 -3.98
CA GLN A 73 14.78 -6.85 -4.03
C GLN A 73 14.75 -8.01 -3.02
N ARG A 74 14.43 -7.71 -1.76
CA ARG A 74 14.33 -8.73 -0.70
C ARG A 74 13.28 -9.79 -1.03
N LYS A 75 12.19 -9.40 -1.63
CA LYS A 75 11.09 -10.32 -2.01
C LYS A 75 11.30 -10.95 -3.40
N LYS A 76 12.38 -10.65 -4.06
CA LYS A 76 12.73 -11.17 -5.41
C LYS A 76 11.63 -10.90 -6.43
N ILE A 77 11.11 -9.69 -6.42
CA ILE A 77 10.09 -9.22 -7.37
C ILE A 77 10.78 -8.41 -8.46
N SER A 78 10.56 -8.78 -9.72
CA SER A 78 11.04 -7.96 -10.83
C SER A 78 10.30 -6.62 -10.88
N PRO A 79 11.00 -5.47 -10.98
CA PRO A 79 10.34 -4.18 -11.14
C PRO A 79 9.39 -4.11 -12.35
N ALA A 80 9.65 -4.89 -13.40
CA ALA A 80 8.80 -4.95 -14.58
C ALA A 80 7.46 -5.64 -14.32
N ALA A 81 7.36 -6.48 -13.28
CA ALA A 81 6.14 -7.21 -12.92
C ALA A 81 5.22 -6.44 -11.97
N VAL A 82 5.65 -5.27 -11.49
CA VAL A 82 4.98 -4.53 -10.42
C VAL A 82 4.81 -3.07 -10.82
N GLN A 83 3.63 -2.52 -10.60
CA GLN A 83 3.40 -1.08 -10.65
C GLN A 83 3.59 -0.49 -9.25
N THR A 84 4.43 0.52 -9.11
CA THR A 84 4.59 1.24 -7.85
C THR A 84 3.92 2.60 -7.94
N VAL A 85 3.18 2.96 -6.91
CA VAL A 85 2.47 4.23 -6.80
C VAL A 85 2.78 4.87 -5.46
N ILE A 86 3.17 6.12 -5.48
CA ILE A 86 3.37 6.92 -4.27
C ILE A 86 2.36 8.06 -4.30
N ALA A 87 1.51 8.11 -3.29
CA ALA A 87 0.47 9.12 -3.16
C ALA A 87 0.79 10.06 -2.00
N ARG A 88 0.37 11.31 -2.14
CA ARG A 88 0.61 12.34 -1.13
C ARG A 88 -0.63 12.64 -0.30
N GLY A 89 -0.40 12.84 0.99
CA GLY A 89 -1.28 13.56 1.89
C GLY A 89 -2.61 12.90 2.22
N GLY A 90 -3.35 13.52 3.12
CA GLY A 90 -4.70 13.11 3.46
C GLY A 90 -4.78 11.88 4.36
N ASN A 91 -5.98 11.32 4.45
CA ASN A 91 -6.23 10.10 5.22
C ASN A 91 -5.79 8.88 4.41
N PRO A 92 -4.92 8.01 4.95
CA PRO A 92 -4.41 6.87 4.20
C PRO A 92 -5.49 5.95 3.66
N ALA A 93 -6.52 5.65 4.43
CA ALA A 93 -7.60 4.76 3.98
C ALA A 93 -8.38 5.33 2.80
N GLU A 94 -8.64 6.63 2.81
CA GLU A 94 -9.31 7.32 1.70
C GLU A 94 -8.46 7.29 0.44
N ILE A 95 -7.16 7.49 0.58
CA ILE A 95 -6.22 7.44 -0.54
C ILE A 95 -6.12 6.03 -1.11
N ILE A 96 -6.03 5.02 -0.23
CA ILE A 96 -6.00 3.61 -0.65
C ILE A 96 -7.25 3.27 -1.47
N ALA A 97 -8.43 3.60 -0.95
CA ALA A 97 -9.69 3.33 -1.62
C ALA A 97 -9.80 4.05 -2.98
N ARG A 98 -9.39 5.32 -3.02
CA ARG A 98 -9.41 6.13 -4.24
C ARG A 98 -8.46 5.57 -5.29
N GLN A 99 -7.24 5.23 -4.90
CA GLN A 99 -6.25 4.65 -5.81
C GLN A 99 -6.68 3.28 -6.32
N ALA A 100 -7.26 2.46 -5.46
CA ALA A 100 -7.78 1.16 -5.88
C ALA A 100 -8.84 1.31 -6.97
N LYS A 101 -9.74 2.28 -6.81
CA LYS A 101 -10.76 2.58 -7.83
C LYS A 101 -10.13 3.10 -9.12
N LYS A 102 -9.24 4.09 -9.01
CA LYS A 102 -8.56 4.70 -10.17
C LYS A 102 -7.77 3.68 -10.98
N LEU A 103 -7.07 2.78 -10.30
CA LEU A 103 -6.21 1.78 -10.92
C LEU A 103 -6.96 0.50 -11.28
N GLN A 104 -8.25 0.43 -10.99
CA GLN A 104 -9.11 -0.73 -11.26
C GLN A 104 -8.58 -2.00 -10.57
N ALA A 105 -8.18 -1.88 -9.31
CA ALA A 105 -7.78 -3.02 -8.51
C ALA A 105 -8.96 -3.97 -8.29
N GLY A 106 -8.73 -5.25 -8.46
CA GLY A 106 -9.74 -6.27 -8.20
C GLY A 106 -9.80 -6.68 -6.74
N MET A 107 -8.74 -6.38 -5.98
CA MET A 107 -8.65 -6.67 -4.55
C MET A 107 -7.59 -5.80 -3.91
N ILE A 108 -7.85 -5.37 -2.68
CA ILE A 108 -6.84 -4.76 -1.81
C ILE A 108 -6.38 -5.83 -0.83
N ILE A 109 -5.08 -5.99 -0.66
CA ILE A 109 -4.50 -6.94 0.31
C ILE A 109 -3.68 -6.12 1.30
N MET A 110 -4.05 -6.13 2.57
CA MET A 110 -3.39 -5.31 3.57
C MET A 110 -3.28 -6.01 4.92
N GLY A 111 -2.33 -5.57 5.73
CA GLY A 111 -2.16 -6.08 7.08
C GLY A 111 -3.28 -5.61 8.00
N SER A 112 -3.52 -6.38 9.06
CA SER A 112 -4.53 -6.03 10.07
C SER A 112 -4.11 -4.84 10.92
N HIS A 113 -2.80 -4.61 11.06
CA HIS A 113 -2.21 -3.52 11.82
C HIS A 113 -1.08 -2.89 11.02
N GLY A 114 -0.94 -1.56 11.14
CA GLY A 114 0.19 -0.84 10.60
C GLY A 114 1.33 -0.72 11.61
N ARG A 115 1.96 0.46 11.65
CA ARG A 115 3.08 0.74 12.56
C ARG A 115 2.68 0.90 14.02
N THR A 116 1.39 1.16 14.31
CA THR A 116 0.90 1.27 15.68
C THR A 116 0.74 -0.12 16.28
N GLY A 117 1.36 -0.34 17.45
CA GLY A 117 1.33 -1.65 18.14
C GLY A 117 0.01 -1.97 18.82
N LEU A 118 -1.11 -2.01 18.06
CA LEU A 118 -2.42 -2.36 18.60
C LEU A 118 -2.49 -3.83 19.00
N PRO A 119 -3.32 -4.19 20.01
CA PRO A 119 -3.55 -5.60 20.38
C PRO A 119 -4.03 -6.43 19.19
N ARG A 120 -3.62 -7.70 19.15
CA ARG A 120 -3.96 -8.65 18.06
C ARG A 120 -5.45 -8.78 17.76
N LEU A 121 -6.29 -8.55 18.76
CA LEU A 121 -7.75 -8.70 18.63
C LEU A 121 -8.42 -7.49 17.98
N LEU A 122 -7.69 -6.40 17.80
CA LEU A 122 -8.23 -5.18 17.22
C LEU A 122 -7.73 -4.99 15.79
N LEU A 123 -8.65 -4.65 14.91
CA LEU A 123 -8.33 -4.26 13.56
C LEU A 123 -7.77 -2.83 13.57
N GLY A 124 -6.66 -2.58 12.85
CA GLY A 124 -6.07 -1.25 12.75
C GLY A 124 -7.03 -0.25 12.11
N SER A 125 -6.88 1.02 12.46
CA SER A 125 -7.78 2.08 11.98
C SER A 125 -7.78 2.23 10.46
N VAL A 126 -6.61 2.10 9.83
CA VAL A 126 -6.50 2.18 8.36
C VAL A 126 -7.20 0.98 7.71
N ALA A 127 -6.97 -0.23 8.23
CA ALA A 127 -7.62 -1.44 7.71
C ALA A 127 -9.14 -1.37 7.86
N GLU A 128 -9.63 -0.99 9.01
CA GLU A 128 -11.08 -0.86 9.26
C GLU A 128 -11.72 0.17 8.32
N ARG A 129 -11.13 1.34 8.20
CA ARG A 129 -11.67 2.39 7.35
C ARG A 129 -11.58 2.03 5.87
N THR A 130 -10.51 1.36 5.45
CA THR A 130 -10.38 0.88 4.08
C THR A 130 -11.48 -0.13 3.74
N LEU A 131 -11.79 -1.05 4.66
CA LEU A 131 -12.91 -1.98 4.48
C LEU A 131 -14.23 -1.27 4.22
N ARG A 132 -14.48 -0.16 4.89
CA ARG A 132 -15.72 0.61 4.73
C ARG A 132 -15.77 1.40 3.42
N LEU A 133 -14.62 1.91 2.97
CA LEU A 133 -14.55 2.82 1.82
C LEU A 133 -14.29 2.10 0.50
N ALA A 134 -13.70 0.91 0.53
CA ALA A 134 -13.32 0.19 -0.68
C ALA A 134 -14.54 -0.25 -1.48
N HIS A 135 -14.42 -0.17 -2.81
CA HIS A 135 -15.43 -0.66 -3.74
C HIS A 135 -15.10 -2.06 -4.28
N CYS A 136 -14.00 -2.65 -3.84
CA CYS A 136 -13.55 -3.99 -4.20
C CYS A 136 -13.32 -4.82 -2.94
N PRO A 137 -13.17 -6.15 -3.06
CA PRO A 137 -12.81 -7.00 -1.92
C PRO A 137 -11.53 -6.53 -1.26
N VAL A 138 -11.49 -6.67 0.06
CA VAL A 138 -10.31 -6.36 0.87
C VAL A 138 -9.94 -7.60 1.67
N LEU A 139 -8.75 -8.13 1.43
CA LEU A 139 -8.18 -9.24 2.17
C LEU A 139 -7.32 -8.69 3.29
N ILE A 140 -7.68 -9.01 4.52
CA ILE A 140 -6.90 -8.61 5.70
C ILE A 140 -6.01 -9.78 6.10
N VAL A 141 -4.71 -9.54 6.11
CA VAL A 141 -3.71 -10.53 6.50
C VAL A 141 -3.36 -10.33 7.97
N LYS A 142 -3.65 -11.32 8.77
CA LYS A 142 -3.31 -11.33 10.20
C LYS A 142 -1.92 -11.94 10.41
N LYS A 143 -1.27 -11.49 11.45
CA LYS A 143 -0.06 -12.16 11.91
C LYS A 143 -0.35 -13.57 12.40
#